data_3273de7dc2538e3306ab06327df5ddce
#
_entry.id   3273de7dc2538e3306ab06327df5ddce
#
_cell.length_a   1.000
_cell.length_b   1.000
_cell.length_c   1.000
_cell.angle_alpha   90.00
_cell.angle_beta   90.00
_cell.angle_gamma   90.00
#
_symmetry.space_group_name_H-M   'P 1'
#
loop_
_entity.id
_entity.type
_entity.pdbx_description
1 polymer ?
#
loop_
_entity_poly.entity_id
_entity_poly.type
_entity_poly.pdbx_seq_one_letter_code
_entity_poly.pdbx_strand_id
1 'polypeptide(L)'
;ARMVTDSSVRFPRPASALLRMSARSVLSAPVVIAVVNTGDLLRRGTDLFQVDKEAAHDFFRTMEIQSSAAAVENLLLAATSLGLGSVWLGILFLIKDEVLDFLGEPTGEFMAVVPVGYPARPEHPGPKKQPLELKVRYLD
;
A
#
# COMPACT_ATOMS: atom_id res chain seq x y z
N ALA A 1 11.46 5.95 9.10
CA ALA A 1 12.57 5.12 8.63
C ALA A 1 13.30 4.41 9.79
N ARG A 2 13.72 5.13 10.85
CA ARG A 2 14.37 4.53 12.03
C ARG A 2 13.52 3.43 12.64
N MET A 3 12.25 3.68 12.93
CA MET A 3 11.27 2.70 13.41
C MET A 3 11.26 1.43 12.53
N VAL A 4 11.21 1.57 11.19
CA VAL A 4 11.20 0.43 10.25
C VAL A 4 12.48 -0.40 10.38
N THR A 5 13.63 0.24 10.54
CA THR A 5 14.93 -0.43 10.71
C THR A 5 14.97 -1.18 12.04
N ASP A 6 14.54 -0.54 13.13
CA ASP A 6 14.56 -1.13 14.48
C ASP A 6 13.61 -2.35 14.57
N SER A 7 12.41 -2.24 13.96
CA SER A 7 11.46 -3.35 13.91
C SER A 7 11.93 -4.52 13.04
N SER A 8 12.77 -4.26 12.03
CA SER A 8 13.21 -5.29 11.09
C SER A 8 13.96 -6.47 11.74
N VAL A 9 14.61 -6.25 12.89
CA VAL A 9 15.38 -7.29 13.59
C VAL A 9 14.52 -8.42 14.16
N ARG A 10 13.22 -8.19 14.32
CA ARG A 10 12.25 -9.18 14.83
C ARG A 10 11.85 -10.24 13.78
N PHE A 11 12.22 -10.04 12.52
CA PHE A 11 11.78 -10.87 11.41
C PHE A 11 12.91 -11.73 10.84
N PRO A 12 12.58 -12.87 10.18
CA PRO A 12 13.54 -13.66 9.43
C PRO A 12 14.28 -12.83 8.37
N ARG A 13 15.50 -13.26 8.02
CA ARG A 13 16.39 -12.52 7.09
C ARG A 13 15.73 -11.97 5.83
N PRO A 14 14.87 -12.71 5.08
CA PRO A 14 14.25 -12.18 3.86
C PRO A 14 13.33 -10.98 4.15
N ALA A 15 12.44 -11.09 5.12
CA ALA A 15 11.52 -10.02 5.50
C ALA A 15 12.27 -8.82 6.09
N SER A 16 13.26 -9.08 6.94
CA SER A 16 14.16 -8.06 7.52
C SER A 16 14.91 -7.28 6.42
N ALA A 17 15.38 -7.96 5.37
CA ALA A 17 16.04 -7.31 4.26
C ALA A 17 15.09 -6.38 3.48
N LEU A 18 13.87 -6.84 3.20
CA LEU A 18 12.85 -6.03 2.53
C LEU A 18 12.42 -4.82 3.37
N LEU A 19 12.25 -4.98 4.68
CA LEU A 19 11.95 -3.87 5.58
C LEU A 19 13.08 -2.82 5.57
N ARG A 20 14.35 -3.23 5.59
CA ARG A 20 15.48 -2.29 5.48
C ARG A 20 15.55 -1.60 4.12
N MET A 21 15.21 -2.30 3.03
CA MET A 21 15.08 -1.66 1.71
C MET A 21 13.97 -0.60 1.72
N SER A 22 12.83 -0.91 2.29
CA SER A 22 11.72 0.05 2.46
C SER A 22 12.12 1.27 3.29
N ALA A 23 12.87 1.07 4.38
CA ALA A 23 13.40 2.17 5.18
C ALA A 23 14.30 3.11 4.36
N ARG A 24 15.14 2.55 3.46
CA ARG A 24 15.98 3.36 2.56
C ARG A 24 15.14 4.15 1.56
N SER A 25 14.11 3.54 0.97
CA SER A 25 13.20 4.22 0.05
C SER A 25 12.47 5.39 0.74
N VAL A 26 11.99 5.18 1.97
CA VAL A 26 11.38 6.25 2.78
C VAL A 26 12.37 7.38 3.09
N LEU A 27 13.62 7.05 3.41
CA LEU A 27 14.67 8.05 3.71
C LEU A 27 15.11 8.86 2.49
N SER A 28 15.12 8.23 1.32
CA SER A 28 15.62 8.87 0.09
C SER A 28 14.57 9.75 -0.60
N ALA A 29 13.29 9.59 -0.28
CA ALA A 29 12.21 10.32 -0.91
C ALA A 29 11.93 11.65 -0.21
N PRO A 30 11.74 12.76 -0.94
CA PRO A 30 11.36 14.05 -0.37
C PRO A 30 9.93 14.07 0.16
N VAL A 31 9.06 13.19 -0.38
CA VAL A 31 7.66 13.07 0.05
C VAL A 31 7.35 11.59 0.30
N VAL A 32 6.63 11.33 1.37
CA VAL A 32 6.14 9.99 1.71
C VAL A 32 4.64 10.08 1.98
N ILE A 33 3.85 9.38 1.20
CA ILE A 33 2.40 9.34 1.33
C ILE A 33 2.03 8.03 2.03
N ALA A 34 1.31 8.14 3.15
CA ALA A 34 0.72 6.98 3.82
C ALA A 34 -0.77 6.90 3.47
N VAL A 35 -1.25 5.70 3.22
CA VAL A 35 -2.66 5.42 2.91
C VAL A 35 -3.21 4.49 3.98
N VAL A 36 -4.29 4.95 4.61
CA VAL A 36 -4.96 4.27 5.73
C VAL A 36 -6.46 4.30 5.48
N ASN A 37 -7.13 3.17 5.64
CA ASN A 37 -8.59 3.11 5.66
C ASN A 37 -9.10 3.49 7.06
N THR A 38 -10.09 4.36 7.11
CA THR A 38 -10.68 4.84 8.37
C THR A 38 -11.85 3.97 8.86
N GLY A 39 -12.30 3.01 8.07
CA GLY A 39 -13.47 2.18 8.36
C GLY A 39 -14.82 2.91 8.16
N ASP A 40 -14.80 4.07 7.51
CA ASP A 40 -16.01 4.89 7.31
C ASP A 40 -17.04 4.20 6.41
N LEU A 41 -16.59 3.56 5.33
CA LEU A 41 -17.49 2.81 4.46
C LEU A 41 -18.08 1.60 5.17
N LEU A 42 -17.26 0.87 5.92
CA LEU A 42 -17.70 -0.27 6.72
C LEU A 42 -18.79 0.14 7.70
N ARG A 43 -18.57 1.22 8.47
CA ARG A 43 -19.52 1.73 9.46
C ARG A 43 -20.84 2.17 8.80
N ARG A 44 -20.75 3.05 7.79
CA ARG A 44 -21.93 3.58 7.07
C ARG A 44 -22.68 2.49 6.31
N GLY A 45 -21.96 1.57 5.68
CA GLY A 45 -22.56 0.50 4.89
C GLY A 45 -23.31 -0.50 5.78
N THR A 46 -22.77 -0.87 6.93
CA THR A 46 -23.44 -1.75 7.89
C THR A 46 -24.76 -1.14 8.38
N ASP A 47 -24.76 0.15 8.70
CA ASP A 47 -25.96 0.84 9.17
C ASP A 47 -27.01 0.98 8.05
N LEU A 48 -26.58 1.31 6.82
CA LEU A 48 -27.48 1.59 5.70
C LEU A 48 -28.18 0.33 5.18
N PHE A 49 -27.42 -0.77 5.04
CA PHE A 49 -27.96 -1.98 4.41
C PHE A 49 -28.65 -2.94 5.36
N GLN A 50 -28.57 -2.70 6.68
CA GLN A 50 -29.21 -3.52 7.72
C GLN A 50 -28.95 -5.03 7.55
N VAL A 51 -27.78 -5.39 7.03
CA VAL A 51 -27.37 -6.77 6.85
C VAL A 51 -26.69 -7.30 8.12
N ASP A 52 -26.54 -8.62 8.18
CA ASP A 52 -25.77 -9.26 9.25
C ASP A 52 -24.38 -8.61 9.40
N LYS A 53 -24.00 -8.35 10.65
CA LYS A 53 -22.78 -7.57 10.94
C LYS A 53 -21.51 -8.24 10.44
N GLU A 54 -21.42 -9.56 10.48
CA GLU A 54 -20.24 -10.30 10.03
C GLU A 54 -20.14 -10.25 8.51
N ALA A 55 -21.26 -10.54 7.79
CA ALA A 55 -21.31 -10.43 6.33
C ALA A 55 -21.09 -9.00 5.84
N ALA A 56 -21.65 -8.00 6.53
CA ALA A 56 -21.42 -6.59 6.25
C ALA A 56 -19.95 -6.21 6.42
N HIS A 57 -19.34 -6.65 7.52
CA HIS A 57 -17.94 -6.35 7.82
C HIS A 57 -17.03 -6.82 6.69
N ASP A 58 -17.15 -8.06 6.27
CA ASP A 58 -16.30 -8.65 5.24
C ASP A 58 -16.50 -7.95 3.87
N PHE A 59 -17.76 -7.72 3.50
CA PHE A 59 -18.12 -7.03 2.26
C PHE A 59 -17.58 -5.60 2.22
N PHE A 60 -17.93 -4.76 3.19
CA PHE A 60 -17.55 -3.34 3.17
C PHE A 60 -16.06 -3.12 3.40
N ARG A 61 -15.41 -3.95 4.23
CA ARG A 61 -13.95 -3.93 4.38
C ARG A 61 -13.26 -4.26 3.05
N THR A 62 -13.77 -5.26 2.32
CA THR A 62 -13.24 -5.60 0.99
C THR A 62 -13.40 -4.42 0.02
N MET A 63 -14.54 -3.72 0.03
CA MET A 63 -14.77 -2.53 -0.80
C MET A 63 -13.80 -1.39 -0.45
N GLU A 64 -13.54 -1.15 0.84
CA GLU A 64 -12.54 -0.15 1.26
C GLU A 64 -11.13 -0.52 0.77
N ILE A 65 -10.73 -1.78 0.93
CA ILE A 65 -9.41 -2.25 0.45
C ILE A 65 -9.28 -2.07 -1.06
N GLN A 66 -10.29 -2.46 -1.84
CA GLN A 66 -10.28 -2.31 -3.30
C GLN A 66 -10.21 -0.84 -3.72
N SER A 67 -10.98 0.03 -3.08
CA SER A 67 -10.98 1.48 -3.35
C SER A 67 -9.62 2.10 -3.06
N SER A 68 -9.02 1.77 -1.93
CA SER A 68 -7.69 2.28 -1.55
C SER A 68 -6.60 1.73 -2.46
N ALA A 69 -6.67 0.46 -2.86
CA ALA A 69 -5.73 -0.11 -3.82
C ALA A 69 -5.81 0.60 -5.19
N ALA A 70 -7.01 0.88 -5.68
CA ALA A 70 -7.21 1.64 -6.91
C ALA A 70 -6.68 3.09 -6.79
N ALA A 71 -6.87 3.73 -5.63
CA ALA A 71 -6.33 5.07 -5.38
C ALA A 71 -4.80 5.07 -5.39
N VAL A 72 -4.16 4.06 -4.77
CA VAL A 72 -2.70 3.91 -4.79
C VAL A 72 -2.19 3.68 -6.22
N GLU A 73 -2.87 2.83 -7.02
CA GLU A 73 -2.48 2.61 -8.41
C GLU A 73 -2.57 3.91 -9.22
N ASN A 74 -3.66 4.68 -9.08
CA ASN A 74 -3.79 5.98 -9.73
C ASN A 74 -2.67 6.95 -9.31
N LEU A 75 -2.25 6.92 -8.04
CA LEU A 75 -1.13 7.72 -7.55
C LEU A 75 0.18 7.33 -8.24
N LEU A 76 0.46 6.03 -8.37
CA LEU A 76 1.66 5.53 -9.04
C LEU A 76 1.68 5.92 -10.53
N LEU A 77 0.53 5.80 -11.21
CA LEU A 77 0.38 6.21 -12.61
C LEU A 77 0.56 7.73 -12.78
N ALA A 78 -0.05 8.52 -11.90
CA ALA A 78 0.11 9.98 -11.91
C ALA A 78 1.56 10.39 -11.65
N ALA A 79 2.24 9.78 -10.68
CA ALA A 79 3.65 10.02 -10.42
C ALA A 79 4.50 9.75 -11.66
N THR A 80 4.28 8.61 -12.32
CA THR A 80 4.99 8.23 -13.56
C THR A 80 4.73 9.25 -14.66
N SER A 81 3.48 9.70 -14.85
CA SER A 81 3.12 10.68 -15.90
C SER A 81 3.77 12.05 -15.68
N LEU A 82 4.14 12.36 -14.43
CA LEU A 82 4.85 13.58 -14.04
C LEU A 82 6.38 13.41 -14.01
N GLY A 83 6.91 12.27 -14.45
CA GLY A 83 8.34 11.97 -14.43
C GLY A 83 8.88 11.72 -13.02
N LEU A 84 8.02 11.40 -12.05
CA LEU A 84 8.39 11.07 -10.69
C LEU A 84 8.55 9.56 -10.51
N GLY A 85 9.49 9.16 -9.68
CA GLY A 85 9.62 7.79 -9.19
C GLY A 85 8.76 7.58 -7.95
N SER A 86 8.10 6.44 -7.88
CA SER A 86 7.30 6.03 -6.72
C SER A 86 7.29 4.52 -6.57
N VAL A 87 6.99 4.02 -5.38
CA VAL A 87 6.86 2.59 -5.12
C VAL A 87 5.87 2.31 -3.99
N TRP A 88 5.04 1.28 -4.16
CA TRP A 88 4.15 0.80 -3.11
C TRP A 88 4.93 -0.10 -2.13
N LEU A 89 5.10 0.35 -0.89
CA LEU A 89 5.79 -0.40 0.16
C LEU A 89 4.81 -1.25 0.99
N GLY A 90 4.22 -2.27 0.39
CA GLY A 90 3.28 -3.19 1.05
C GLY A 90 3.92 -4.03 2.17
N ILE A 91 5.24 -4.27 2.15
CA ILE A 91 5.94 -5.04 3.19
C ILE A 91 5.86 -4.39 4.59
N LEU A 92 5.58 -3.09 4.66
CA LEU A 92 5.38 -2.38 5.93
C LEU A 92 4.13 -2.86 6.69
N PHE A 93 3.26 -3.65 6.05
CA PHE A 93 2.18 -4.36 6.71
C PHE A 93 2.68 -5.27 7.87
N LEU A 94 3.90 -5.78 7.80
CA LEU A 94 4.50 -6.57 8.88
C LEU A 94 4.71 -5.78 10.19
N ILE A 95 4.72 -4.46 10.08
CA ILE A 95 4.89 -3.52 11.21
C ILE A 95 3.79 -2.46 11.17
N LYS A 96 2.60 -2.85 10.71
CA LYS A 96 1.47 -1.94 10.48
C LYS A 96 1.07 -1.16 11.72
N ASP A 97 1.06 -1.82 12.88
CA ASP A 97 0.62 -1.21 14.12
C ASP A 97 1.55 -0.06 14.53
N GLU A 98 2.87 -0.26 14.42
CA GLU A 98 3.85 0.80 14.68
C GLU A 98 3.76 1.94 13.65
N VAL A 99 3.38 1.63 12.40
CA VAL A 99 3.16 2.66 11.38
C VAL A 99 1.91 3.47 11.68
N LEU A 100 0.81 2.81 12.02
CA LEU A 100 -0.46 3.45 12.38
C LEU A 100 -0.32 4.34 13.62
N ASP A 101 0.35 3.85 14.66
CA ASP A 101 0.65 4.62 15.87
C ASP A 101 1.47 5.87 15.55
N PHE A 102 2.51 5.72 14.70
CA PHE A 102 3.34 6.85 14.27
C PHE A 102 2.54 7.91 13.49
N LEU A 103 1.54 7.49 12.72
CA LEU A 103 0.66 8.38 11.95
C LEU A 103 -0.43 9.02 12.81
N GLY A 104 -0.66 8.55 14.03
CA GLY A 104 -1.77 8.97 14.88
C GLY A 104 -3.12 8.35 14.48
N GLU A 105 -3.10 7.22 13.77
CA GLU A 105 -4.27 6.50 13.26
C GLU A 105 -4.35 5.06 13.82
N PRO A 106 -4.33 4.87 15.15
CA PRO A 106 -4.20 3.53 15.75
C PRO A 106 -5.40 2.62 15.46
N THR A 107 -6.56 3.18 15.12
CA THR A 107 -7.78 2.44 14.78
C THR A 107 -7.97 2.25 13.27
N GLY A 108 -7.11 2.82 12.45
CA GLY A 108 -7.14 2.69 11.00
C GLY A 108 -6.68 1.32 10.51
N GLU A 109 -6.94 1.02 9.24
CA GLU A 109 -6.37 -0.14 8.55
C GLU A 109 -5.26 0.30 7.61
N PHE A 110 -4.05 -0.22 7.83
CA PHE A 110 -2.89 0.08 7.01
C PHE A 110 -3.05 -0.43 5.57
N MET A 111 -2.88 0.44 4.59
CA MET A 111 -2.96 0.08 3.18
C MET A 111 -1.62 0.15 2.46
N ALA A 112 -0.95 1.30 2.54
CA ALA A 112 0.30 1.52 1.82
C ALA A 112 1.14 2.64 2.42
N VAL A 113 2.43 2.58 2.16
CA VAL A 113 3.32 3.76 2.20
C VAL A 113 3.96 3.90 0.84
N VAL A 114 3.86 5.08 0.26
CA VAL A 114 4.35 5.40 -1.08
C VAL A 114 5.34 6.55 -0.99
N PRO A 115 6.65 6.29 -0.98
CA PRO A 115 7.66 7.33 -1.20
C PRO A 115 7.61 7.81 -2.64
N VAL A 116 7.71 9.13 -2.83
CA VAL A 116 7.62 9.80 -4.13
C VAL A 116 8.75 10.82 -4.25
N GLY A 117 9.41 10.88 -5.40
CA GLY A 117 10.47 11.84 -5.67
C GLY A 117 11.02 11.72 -7.08
N TYR A 118 11.97 12.58 -7.44
CA TYR A 118 12.64 12.45 -8.73
C TYR A 118 13.54 11.21 -8.75
N PRO A 119 13.51 10.39 -9.82
CA PRO A 119 14.34 9.21 -9.91
C PRO A 119 15.83 9.61 -9.99
N ALA A 120 16.67 9.04 -9.13
CA ALA A 120 18.10 9.30 -9.13
C ALA A 120 18.84 8.65 -10.31
N ARG A 121 18.19 7.75 -11.04
CA ARG A 121 18.74 7.03 -12.19
C ARG A 121 17.68 6.95 -13.29
N PRO A 122 18.08 6.87 -14.56
CA PRO A 122 17.15 6.57 -15.66
C PRO A 122 16.35 5.30 -15.37
N GLU A 123 15.10 5.28 -15.81
CA GLU A 123 14.25 4.09 -15.70
C GLU A 123 14.96 2.88 -16.35
N HIS A 124 15.09 1.81 -15.58
CA HIS A 124 15.43 0.52 -16.15
C HIS A 124 14.14 -0.19 -16.55
N PRO A 125 14.08 -0.80 -17.73
CA PRO A 125 12.95 -1.63 -18.09
C PRO A 125 12.79 -2.70 -17.00
N GLY A 126 11.58 -2.76 -16.44
CA GLY A 126 11.24 -3.76 -15.44
C GLY A 126 11.38 -5.19 -16.00
N PRO A 127 11.25 -6.22 -15.18
CA PRO A 127 11.30 -7.61 -15.65
C PRO A 127 10.26 -7.82 -16.76
N LYS A 128 10.62 -8.61 -17.78
CA LYS A 128 9.71 -8.96 -18.87
C LYS A 128 8.41 -9.53 -18.28
N LYS A 129 7.30 -8.85 -18.54
CA LYS A 129 5.96 -9.34 -18.17
C LYS A 129 5.53 -10.39 -19.18
N GLN A 130 4.70 -11.33 -18.73
CA GLN A 130 4.04 -12.25 -19.64
C GLN A 130 3.16 -11.48 -20.64
N PRO A 131 3.04 -11.93 -21.90
CA PRO A 131 2.13 -11.33 -22.86
C PRO A 131 0.70 -11.26 -22.32
N LEU A 132 -0.01 -10.19 -22.71
CA LEU A 132 -1.37 -9.95 -22.22
C LEU A 132 -2.34 -11.09 -22.60
N GLU A 133 -2.14 -11.67 -23.77
CA GLU A 133 -2.94 -12.75 -24.35
C GLU A 133 -2.94 -14.03 -23.46
N LEU A 134 -1.90 -14.22 -22.65
CA LEU A 134 -1.83 -15.31 -21.67
C LEU A 134 -2.61 -15.03 -20.39
N LYS A 135 -3.10 -13.80 -20.19
CA LYS A 135 -3.76 -13.36 -18.96
C LYS A 135 -5.21 -12.96 -19.18
N VAL A 136 -5.60 -12.73 -20.41
CA VAL A 136 -6.96 -12.28 -20.79
C VAL A 136 -7.64 -13.38 -21.59
N ARG A 137 -8.85 -13.72 -21.18
CA ARG A 137 -9.75 -14.59 -21.93
C ARG A 137 -10.96 -13.76 -22.38
N TYR A 138 -11.19 -13.72 -23.68
CA TYR A 138 -12.42 -13.16 -24.23
C TYR A 138 -13.50 -14.22 -24.22
N LEU A 139 -14.70 -13.87 -23.79
CA LEU A 139 -15.88 -14.73 -23.81
C LEU A 139 -16.80 -14.17 -24.89
N ASP A 140 -17.18 -15.02 -25.85
CA ASP A 140 -18.15 -14.71 -26.90
C ASP A 140 -19.57 -14.80 -26.35
#